data_e7c6d3fa03930c1bc574fb1b48d19eab
#
_entry.id   e7c6d3fa03930c1bc574fb1b48d19eab
#
_cell.length_a   1.000
_cell.length_b   1.000
_cell.length_c   1.000
_cell.angle_alpha   90.00
_cell.angle_beta   90.00
_cell.angle_gamma   90.00
#
_symmetry.space_group_name_H-M   'P 1'
#
loop_
_entity.id
_entity.type
_entity.pdbx_description
1 polymer ?
#
loop_
_entity_poly.entity_id
_entity_poly.type
_entity_poly.pdbx_seq_one_letter_code
_entity_poly.pdbx_strand_id
1 'polypeptide(L)'
;MYRRVLPILLTAALLLSGCAAGQKNMPQKTDEKEMTGQPSDMSGEGSMYMDTTENVIYLAGGCFWGMEQLMQSIPGVIDAESGYANGTCEADADYKTVCKGETGFRETVRVEYDPGQVSLDALLLAYFYVIDPTVENRQGNDRGSQYQTGVYYTNESAKETVERIAEIERGRSEKFFVEIGPLKNYYPAEEYHQNYLEKNPNGYCHIPRAEMELFSRLRIDPGDYQKPAAESIRDKLTAEQ
;
A
#
# COMPACT_ATOMS: atom_id res chain seq x y z
N MET A 1 54.10 9.61 -34.85
CA MET A 1 54.28 9.11 -33.48
C MET A 1 52.90 8.63 -32.96
N TYR A 2 52.66 7.33 -33.07
CA TYR A 2 51.41 6.69 -32.65
C TYR A 2 51.55 6.23 -31.19
N ARG A 3 50.77 6.78 -30.26
CA ARG A 3 50.61 6.24 -28.91
C ARG A 3 49.39 5.32 -28.88
N ARG A 4 49.67 4.03 -28.70
CA ARG A 4 48.66 2.98 -28.44
C ARG A 4 48.18 3.13 -26.98
N VAL A 5 46.85 3.26 -26.79
CA VAL A 5 46.19 3.19 -25.50
C VAL A 5 45.54 1.80 -25.37
N LEU A 6 45.95 1.08 -24.35
CA LEU A 6 45.45 -0.26 -23.97
C LEU A 6 44.11 -0.11 -23.24
N PRO A 7 43.08 -0.94 -23.49
CA PRO A 7 41.85 -0.94 -22.71
C PRO A 7 42.03 -1.75 -21.41
N ILE A 8 41.72 -1.12 -20.29
CA ILE A 8 41.63 -1.79 -18.97
C ILE A 8 40.27 -2.44 -18.90
N LEU A 9 40.27 -3.77 -18.85
CA LEU A 9 39.08 -4.59 -18.54
C LEU A 9 38.79 -4.47 -17.03
N LEU A 10 37.69 -3.81 -16.70
CA LEU A 10 37.15 -3.77 -15.34
C LEU A 10 36.14 -4.89 -15.18
N THR A 11 36.51 -5.94 -14.46
CA THR A 11 35.64 -7.05 -14.05
C THR A 11 34.79 -6.56 -12.88
N ALA A 12 33.49 -6.35 -13.12
CA ALA A 12 32.51 -6.11 -12.07
C ALA A 12 32.19 -7.42 -11.32
N ALA A 13 32.57 -7.54 -10.07
CA ALA A 13 32.13 -8.59 -9.18
C ALA A 13 30.73 -8.24 -8.64
N LEU A 14 29.71 -9.04 -9.02
CA LEU A 14 28.40 -8.99 -8.40
C LEU A 14 28.50 -9.57 -6.98
N LEU A 15 28.35 -8.72 -5.98
CA LEU A 15 28.11 -9.15 -4.60
C LEU A 15 26.61 -9.36 -4.40
N LEU A 16 26.19 -10.63 -4.43
CA LEU A 16 24.87 -11.05 -3.95
C LEU A 16 24.90 -10.98 -2.42
N SER A 17 24.25 -9.98 -1.84
CA SER A 17 24.05 -9.86 -0.40
C SER A 17 22.82 -10.67 -0.01
N GLY A 18 23.04 -11.93 0.42
CA GLY A 18 21.99 -12.78 0.96
C GLY A 18 21.77 -12.47 2.45
N CYS A 19 20.53 -12.33 2.87
CA CYS A 19 20.12 -12.28 4.27
C CYS A 19 20.45 -13.61 4.96
N ALA A 20 21.49 -13.65 5.79
CA ALA A 20 21.83 -14.80 6.62
C ALA A 20 21.25 -14.61 8.03
N ALA A 21 20.26 -15.45 8.39
CA ALA A 21 19.73 -15.53 9.74
C ALA A 21 20.75 -16.18 10.69
N GLY A 22 21.13 -15.46 11.75
CA GLY A 22 22.03 -15.95 12.80
C GLY A 22 21.32 -16.93 13.74
N GLN A 23 21.78 -18.19 13.79
CA GLN A 23 21.38 -19.19 14.77
C GLN A 23 21.99 -18.89 16.14
N LYS A 24 21.14 -18.74 17.16
CA LYS A 24 21.56 -18.83 18.58
C LYS A 24 21.18 -20.21 19.12
N ASN A 25 22.20 -20.96 19.52
CA ASN A 25 22.09 -22.25 20.23
C ASN A 25 21.48 -22.07 21.62
N MET A 26 20.48 -22.89 21.96
CA MET A 26 20.07 -23.20 23.34
C MET A 26 19.85 -24.70 23.51
N PRO A 27 20.08 -25.27 24.71
CA PRO A 27 20.36 -26.69 24.93
C PRO A 27 19.13 -27.58 24.97
N GLN A 28 19.39 -28.85 24.58
CA GLN A 28 18.42 -29.94 24.54
C GLN A 28 17.90 -30.35 25.93
N LYS A 29 16.62 -30.70 25.99
CA LYS A 29 16.10 -31.71 26.92
C LYS A 29 15.28 -32.74 26.14
N THR A 30 15.68 -33.98 26.32
CA THR A 30 15.11 -35.20 25.79
C THR A 30 13.80 -35.54 26.49
N ASP A 31 12.76 -35.95 25.71
CA ASP A 31 11.88 -37.08 26.05
C ASP A 31 11.21 -37.59 24.77
N GLU A 32 11.43 -38.86 24.50
CA GLU A 32 10.93 -39.65 23.38
C GLU A 32 9.42 -39.90 23.50
N LYS A 33 8.66 -39.73 22.40
CA LYS A 33 7.54 -40.61 22.09
C LYS A 33 7.34 -40.73 20.58
N GLU A 34 7.61 -41.93 20.12
CA GLU A 34 7.47 -42.43 18.75
C GLU A 34 6.03 -42.39 18.27
N MET A 35 5.78 -41.79 17.08
CA MET A 35 4.66 -42.14 16.21
C MET A 35 4.99 -41.88 14.74
N THR A 36 4.93 -42.95 13.99
CA THR A 36 5.20 -43.12 12.56
C THR A 36 4.24 -42.33 11.69
N GLY A 37 4.75 -41.54 10.73
CA GLY A 37 4.04 -40.92 9.65
C GLY A 37 5.00 -40.43 8.57
N GLN A 38 4.80 -40.90 7.34
CA GLN A 38 5.69 -40.71 6.20
C GLN A 38 5.92 -39.21 5.82
N PRO A 39 7.05 -38.91 5.16
CA PRO A 39 7.39 -37.53 4.78
C PRO A 39 6.66 -37.10 3.51
N SER A 40 5.94 -35.99 3.57
CA SER A 40 5.52 -35.24 2.42
C SER A 40 6.55 -34.15 2.12
N ASP A 41 7.05 -34.18 0.93
CA ASP A 41 7.91 -33.24 0.24
C ASP A 41 7.45 -31.79 0.44
N MET A 42 8.26 -30.95 1.05
CA MET A 42 8.03 -29.52 1.16
C MET A 42 9.10 -28.76 0.38
N SER A 43 8.87 -28.57 -0.89
CA SER A 43 9.51 -27.51 -1.68
C SER A 43 9.15 -26.15 -1.07
N GLY A 44 10.17 -25.38 -0.68
CA GLY A 44 10.01 -24.07 -0.08
C GLY A 44 9.45 -23.05 -1.09
N GLU A 45 8.19 -22.73 -0.97
CA GLU A 45 7.59 -21.53 -1.54
C GLU A 45 7.47 -20.48 -0.42
N GLY A 46 8.01 -19.30 -0.67
CA GLY A 46 7.93 -18.18 0.25
C GLY A 46 6.46 -17.93 0.60
N SER A 47 6.18 -17.85 1.89
CA SER A 47 4.83 -17.53 2.39
C SER A 47 4.42 -16.16 1.87
N MET A 48 3.63 -16.14 0.81
CA MET A 48 2.92 -14.97 0.36
C MET A 48 1.87 -14.64 1.42
N TYR A 49 1.99 -13.50 2.08
CA TYR A 49 0.97 -13.02 3.01
C TYR A 49 -0.32 -12.82 2.22
N MET A 50 -1.20 -13.80 2.28
CA MET A 50 -2.55 -13.74 1.73
C MET A 50 -3.48 -13.38 2.88
N ASP A 51 -3.87 -12.10 2.95
CA ASP A 51 -5.02 -11.72 3.78
C ASP A 51 -6.24 -12.47 3.23
N THR A 52 -6.78 -13.38 4.01
CA THR A 52 -7.94 -14.19 3.63
C THR A 52 -9.26 -13.45 3.82
N THR A 53 -9.22 -12.20 4.28
CA THR A 53 -10.39 -11.33 4.42
C THR A 53 -10.83 -10.88 3.04
N GLU A 54 -12.05 -11.23 2.61
CA GLU A 54 -12.56 -10.94 1.26
C GLU A 54 -12.66 -9.43 0.96
N ASN A 55 -12.88 -8.60 2.01
CA ASN A 55 -13.17 -7.17 1.89
C ASN A 55 -12.03 -6.33 2.48
N VAL A 56 -10.83 -6.50 1.92
CA VAL A 56 -9.63 -5.73 2.27
C VAL A 56 -9.01 -5.16 1.01
N ILE A 57 -8.60 -3.88 1.08
CA ILE A 57 -7.83 -3.18 0.06
C ILE A 57 -6.64 -2.46 0.69
N TYR A 58 -5.56 -2.31 -0.05
CA TYR A 58 -4.33 -1.66 0.41
C TYR A 58 -4.07 -0.40 -0.41
N LEU A 59 -4.00 0.75 0.24
CA LEU A 59 -3.97 2.07 -0.38
C LEU A 59 -2.71 2.84 0.02
N ALA A 60 -1.79 2.99 -0.93
CA ALA A 60 -0.62 3.87 -0.79
C ALA A 60 -0.96 5.24 -1.39
N GLY A 61 -1.04 6.28 -0.58
CA GLY A 61 -1.51 7.60 -1.01
C GLY A 61 -0.66 8.77 -0.49
N GLY A 62 0.67 8.61 -0.44
CA GLY A 62 1.56 9.54 0.24
C GLY A 62 1.73 9.19 1.72
N CYS A 63 1.81 10.19 2.61
CA CYS A 63 1.89 9.94 4.04
C CYS A 63 0.65 9.17 4.53
N PHE A 64 0.89 8.01 5.15
CA PHE A 64 -0.19 7.10 5.59
C PHE A 64 -1.08 7.67 6.69
N TRP A 65 -0.62 8.64 7.52
CA TRP A 65 -1.46 9.26 8.54
C TRP A 65 -2.73 9.92 7.98
N GLY A 66 -2.58 10.63 6.86
CA GLY A 66 -3.72 11.28 6.19
C GLY A 66 -4.65 10.27 5.54
N MET A 67 -4.09 9.24 4.91
CA MET A 67 -4.87 8.18 4.27
C MET A 67 -5.62 7.33 5.30
N GLU A 68 -4.97 6.96 6.41
CA GLU A 68 -5.60 6.25 7.54
C GLU A 68 -6.81 7.03 8.07
N GLN A 69 -6.62 8.31 8.42
CA GLN A 69 -7.70 9.15 8.92
C GLN A 69 -8.83 9.35 7.92
N LEU A 70 -8.52 9.48 6.62
CA LEU A 70 -9.52 9.57 5.57
C LEU A 70 -10.37 8.30 5.53
N MET A 71 -9.74 7.13 5.46
CA MET A 71 -10.45 5.84 5.38
C MET A 71 -11.30 5.59 6.63
N GLN A 72 -10.76 5.86 7.82
CA GLN A 72 -11.52 5.77 9.08
C GLN A 72 -12.73 6.71 9.14
N SER A 73 -12.71 7.82 8.41
CA SER A 73 -13.85 8.76 8.37
C SER A 73 -15.03 8.26 7.53
N ILE A 74 -14.84 7.25 6.68
CA ILE A 74 -15.87 6.76 5.75
C ILE A 74 -16.75 5.73 6.46
N PRO A 75 -18.09 5.97 6.57
CA PRO A 75 -19.01 4.99 7.16
C PRO A 75 -18.96 3.64 6.40
N GLY A 76 -18.81 2.56 7.13
CA GLY A 76 -18.68 1.21 6.58
C GLY A 76 -17.24 0.71 6.52
N VAL A 77 -16.24 1.55 6.74
CA VAL A 77 -14.87 1.09 7.04
C VAL A 77 -14.87 0.51 8.46
N ILE A 78 -14.40 -0.74 8.58
CA ILE A 78 -14.31 -1.47 9.84
C ILE A 78 -13.01 -1.14 10.55
N ASP A 79 -11.91 -1.14 9.78
CA ASP A 79 -10.57 -0.87 10.27
C ASP A 79 -9.69 -0.26 9.18
N ALA A 80 -8.77 0.63 9.57
CA ALA A 80 -7.74 1.17 8.71
C ALA A 80 -6.44 1.25 9.49
N GLU A 81 -5.43 0.51 9.04
CA GLU A 81 -4.14 0.31 9.70
C GLU A 81 -3.00 0.82 8.82
N SER A 82 -2.16 1.70 9.36
CA SER A 82 -0.95 2.19 8.70
C SER A 82 0.14 1.12 8.65
N GLY A 83 0.83 0.97 7.52
CA GLY A 83 1.89 -0.02 7.32
C GLY A 83 2.76 0.23 6.11
N TYR A 84 3.54 -0.78 5.76
CA TYR A 84 4.50 -0.77 4.65
C TYR A 84 4.20 -1.92 3.70
N ALA A 85 3.97 -1.62 2.43
CA ALA A 85 3.63 -2.63 1.42
C ALA A 85 4.65 -2.73 0.29
N ASN A 86 4.72 -3.93 -0.31
CA ASN A 86 5.41 -4.23 -1.57
C ASN A 86 6.92 -3.96 -1.59
N GLY A 87 7.57 -3.98 -0.41
CA GLY A 87 9.01 -3.80 -0.28
C GLY A 87 9.82 -5.10 -0.29
N THR A 88 11.05 -5.00 0.17
CA THR A 88 12.08 -6.06 0.11
C THR A 88 11.77 -7.24 1.03
N CYS A 89 11.85 -7.03 2.35
CA CYS A 89 11.62 -8.07 3.35
C CYS A 89 11.19 -7.46 4.70
N GLU A 90 10.65 -8.30 5.59
CA GLU A 90 10.15 -7.89 6.91
C GLU A 90 11.19 -7.13 7.75
N ALA A 91 12.45 -7.53 7.68
CA ALA A 91 13.53 -6.89 8.46
C ALA A 91 13.78 -5.42 8.09
N ASP A 92 13.33 -4.99 6.91
CA ASP A 92 13.45 -3.61 6.42
C ASP A 92 12.16 -2.80 6.60
N ALA A 93 11.10 -3.43 7.15
CA ALA A 93 9.78 -2.81 7.34
C ALA A 93 9.72 -2.04 8.66
N ASP A 94 10.61 -1.09 8.86
CA ASP A 94 10.60 -0.11 9.93
C ASP A 94 10.73 1.31 9.38
N TYR A 95 10.11 2.28 10.06
CA TYR A 95 10.03 3.66 9.59
C TYR A 95 11.39 4.25 9.21
N LYS A 96 12.39 4.04 10.08
CA LYS A 96 13.72 4.62 9.88
C LYS A 96 14.41 4.06 8.63
N THR A 97 14.19 2.79 8.33
CA THR A 97 14.77 2.12 7.16
C THR A 97 13.98 2.46 5.89
N VAL A 98 12.65 2.45 5.95
CA VAL A 98 11.77 2.84 4.83
C VAL A 98 12.02 4.27 4.38
N CYS A 99 12.21 5.21 5.32
CA CYS A 99 12.50 6.62 5.01
C CYS A 99 13.83 6.87 4.29
N LYS A 100 14.74 5.87 4.22
CA LYS A 100 15.94 5.96 3.37
C LYS A 100 15.62 5.86 1.87
N GLY A 101 14.44 5.35 1.52
CA GLY A 101 13.95 5.25 0.15
C GLY A 101 14.55 4.10 -0.68
N GLU A 102 15.23 3.14 -0.05
CA GLU A 102 15.96 2.04 -0.71
C GLU A 102 15.26 0.69 -0.59
N THR A 103 14.25 0.56 0.29
CA THR A 103 13.58 -0.71 0.59
C THR A 103 12.51 -1.12 -0.41
N GLY A 104 12.09 -0.19 -1.26
CA GLY A 104 10.95 -0.40 -2.16
C GLY A 104 9.59 -0.39 -1.47
N PHE A 105 9.53 -0.28 -0.13
CA PHE A 105 8.27 -0.16 0.59
C PHE A 105 7.54 1.14 0.27
N ARG A 106 6.20 1.06 0.24
CA ARG A 106 5.28 2.19 0.19
C ARG A 106 4.59 2.35 1.54
N GLU A 107 4.49 3.58 2.04
CA GLU A 107 3.57 3.90 3.13
C GLU A 107 2.15 3.60 2.65
N THR A 108 1.49 2.65 3.28
CA THR A 108 0.26 2.04 2.81
C THR A 108 -0.71 1.86 3.97
N VAL A 109 -1.99 2.08 3.71
CA VAL A 109 -3.05 1.78 4.67
C VAL A 109 -3.77 0.51 4.23
N ARG A 110 -3.85 -0.48 5.11
CA ARG A 110 -4.74 -1.63 5.00
C ARG A 110 -6.13 -1.18 5.40
N VAL A 111 -7.11 -1.36 4.54
CA VAL A 111 -8.49 -0.93 4.77
C VAL A 111 -9.40 -2.15 4.72
N GLU A 112 -10.02 -2.47 5.85
CA GLU A 112 -11.08 -3.48 5.97
C GLU A 112 -12.44 -2.79 5.99
N TYR A 113 -13.40 -3.28 5.20
CA TYR A 113 -14.69 -2.62 5.03
C TYR A 113 -15.86 -3.60 4.99
N ASP A 114 -17.04 -3.13 5.38
CA ASP A 114 -18.30 -3.83 5.26
C ASP A 114 -18.95 -3.53 3.90
N PRO A 115 -18.97 -4.49 2.94
CA PRO A 115 -19.53 -4.26 1.61
C PRO A 115 -21.05 -4.02 1.61
N GLY A 116 -21.73 -4.30 2.72
CA GLY A 116 -23.15 -3.94 2.93
C GLY A 116 -23.36 -2.47 3.26
N GLN A 117 -22.32 -1.75 3.64
CA GLN A 117 -22.38 -0.33 4.01
C GLN A 117 -21.59 0.57 3.07
N VAL A 118 -20.42 0.13 2.58
CA VAL A 118 -19.57 0.89 1.67
C VAL A 118 -19.01 -0.03 0.57
N SER A 119 -19.03 0.42 -0.67
CA SER A 119 -18.46 -0.32 -1.78
C SER A 119 -16.98 -0.01 -1.97
N LEU A 120 -16.24 -0.94 -2.61
CA LEU A 120 -14.86 -0.66 -3.04
C LEU A 120 -14.80 0.54 -4.01
N ASP A 121 -15.81 0.73 -4.85
CA ASP A 121 -15.95 1.91 -5.71
C ASP A 121 -15.91 3.22 -4.90
N ALA A 122 -16.62 3.25 -3.76
CA ALA A 122 -16.66 4.43 -2.89
C ALA A 122 -15.30 4.73 -2.24
N LEU A 123 -14.61 3.69 -1.75
CA LEU A 123 -13.27 3.84 -1.18
C LEU A 123 -12.26 4.33 -2.21
N LEU A 124 -12.30 3.76 -3.42
CA LEU A 124 -11.41 4.17 -4.50
C LEU A 124 -11.74 5.57 -5.03
N LEU A 125 -13.03 5.99 -5.00
CA LEU A 125 -13.40 7.36 -5.35
C LEU A 125 -12.78 8.35 -4.36
N ALA A 126 -12.87 8.09 -3.06
CA ALA A 126 -12.24 8.92 -2.04
C ALA A 126 -10.71 8.96 -2.21
N TYR A 127 -10.08 7.81 -2.43
CA TYR A 127 -8.65 7.69 -2.68
C TYR A 127 -8.20 8.53 -3.88
N PHE A 128 -8.79 8.32 -5.07
CA PHE A 128 -8.41 9.05 -6.29
C PHE A 128 -8.78 10.53 -6.28
N TYR A 129 -9.73 10.93 -5.44
CA TYR A 129 -10.07 12.33 -5.25
C TYR A 129 -8.99 13.11 -4.51
N VAL A 130 -8.36 12.49 -3.50
CA VAL A 130 -7.40 13.17 -2.62
C VAL A 130 -5.94 13.08 -3.09
N ILE A 131 -5.62 12.12 -3.96
CA ILE A 131 -4.25 11.98 -4.50
C ILE A 131 -4.07 12.75 -5.81
N ASP A 132 -2.82 13.06 -6.14
CA ASP A 132 -2.42 13.46 -7.49
C ASP A 132 -1.81 12.25 -8.21
N PRO A 133 -2.53 11.62 -9.16
CA PRO A 133 -2.05 10.44 -9.88
C PRO A 133 -0.96 10.76 -10.91
N THR A 134 -0.66 12.03 -11.15
CA THR A 134 0.27 12.51 -12.19
C THR A 134 1.70 12.75 -11.70
N VAL A 135 1.95 12.52 -10.41
CA VAL A 135 3.26 12.73 -9.79
C VAL A 135 3.88 11.42 -9.32
N GLU A 136 5.17 11.28 -9.52
CA GLU A 136 5.95 10.10 -9.15
C GLU A 136 6.69 10.33 -7.84
N ASN A 137 6.69 9.34 -6.95
CA ASN A 137 7.41 9.34 -5.67
C ASN A 137 7.12 10.59 -4.82
N ARG A 138 5.89 11.07 -4.84
CA ARG A 138 5.51 12.29 -4.12
C ARG A 138 3.99 12.41 -3.94
N GLN A 139 3.56 12.97 -2.79
CA GLN A 139 2.21 13.57 -2.63
C GLN A 139 2.33 14.84 -1.79
N GLY A 140 1.74 15.92 -2.27
CA GLY A 140 1.85 17.23 -1.62
C GLY A 140 3.32 17.66 -1.41
N ASN A 141 3.71 17.84 -0.17
CA ASN A 141 5.08 18.20 0.22
C ASN A 141 5.97 16.97 0.50
N ASP A 142 5.39 15.79 0.66
CA ASP A 142 6.10 14.56 0.97
C ASP A 142 6.78 14.02 -0.28
N ARG A 143 8.11 13.81 -0.21
CA ARG A 143 8.97 13.37 -1.31
C ARG A 143 9.79 12.17 -0.90
N GLY A 144 9.76 11.13 -1.72
CA GLY A 144 10.49 9.88 -1.51
C GLY A 144 9.74 8.70 -2.10
N SER A 145 10.43 7.60 -2.37
CA SER A 145 9.84 6.40 -2.95
C SER A 145 8.75 5.79 -2.07
N GLN A 146 8.83 5.97 -0.74
CA GLN A 146 7.81 5.51 0.19
C GLN A 146 6.45 6.22 0.02
N TYR A 147 6.43 7.42 -0.55
CA TYR A 147 5.21 8.20 -0.84
C TYR A 147 4.66 7.98 -2.25
N GLN A 148 5.18 6.98 -2.97
CA GLN A 148 4.59 6.56 -4.24
C GLN A 148 3.17 6.07 -4.03
N THR A 149 2.24 6.52 -4.89
CA THR A 149 0.83 6.11 -4.85
C THR A 149 0.64 4.72 -5.43
N GLY A 150 -0.29 3.96 -4.85
CA GLY A 150 -0.61 2.61 -5.31
C GLY A 150 -1.90 2.06 -4.74
N VAL A 151 -2.52 1.13 -5.45
CA VAL A 151 -3.66 0.34 -5.02
C VAL A 151 -3.31 -1.14 -5.20
N TYR A 152 -3.31 -1.88 -4.09
CA TYR A 152 -2.92 -3.28 -4.09
C TYR A 152 -4.07 -4.16 -3.60
N TYR A 153 -4.37 -5.19 -4.38
CA TYR A 153 -5.48 -6.12 -4.14
C TYR A 153 -4.99 -7.53 -3.80
N THR A 154 -5.85 -8.34 -3.17
CA THR A 154 -5.55 -9.70 -2.74
C THR A 154 -6.44 -10.76 -3.40
N ASN A 155 -7.50 -10.35 -4.12
CA ASN A 155 -8.45 -11.26 -4.76
C ASN A 155 -8.93 -10.72 -6.13
N GLU A 156 -9.53 -11.61 -6.95
CA GLU A 156 -9.98 -11.26 -8.32
C GLU A 156 -11.13 -10.25 -8.35
N SER A 157 -12.06 -10.31 -7.39
CA SER A 157 -13.18 -9.35 -7.34
C SER A 157 -12.69 -7.93 -7.11
N ALA A 158 -11.77 -7.75 -6.17
CA ALA A 158 -11.13 -6.45 -5.95
C ALA A 158 -10.31 -6.01 -7.17
N LYS A 159 -9.57 -6.94 -7.81
CA LYS A 159 -8.80 -6.66 -9.03
C LYS A 159 -9.68 -6.08 -10.14
N GLU A 160 -10.81 -6.73 -10.46
CA GLU A 160 -11.72 -6.27 -11.53
C GLU A 160 -12.19 -4.83 -11.27
N THR A 161 -12.57 -4.51 -10.03
CA THR A 161 -12.99 -3.16 -9.64
C THR A 161 -11.85 -2.16 -9.74
N VAL A 162 -10.67 -2.51 -9.18
CA VAL A 162 -9.49 -1.64 -9.19
C VAL A 162 -9.02 -1.33 -10.60
N GLU A 163 -8.92 -2.35 -11.47
CA GLU A 163 -8.46 -2.17 -12.87
C GLU A 163 -9.44 -1.32 -13.67
N ARG A 164 -10.75 -1.53 -13.51
CA ARG A 164 -11.80 -0.72 -14.14
C ARG A 164 -11.68 0.75 -13.73
N ILE A 165 -11.53 1.03 -12.45
CA ILE A 165 -11.42 2.40 -11.93
C ILE A 165 -10.08 3.04 -12.35
N ALA A 166 -8.99 2.30 -12.28
CA ALA A 166 -7.69 2.78 -12.75
C ALA A 166 -7.71 3.20 -14.23
N GLU A 167 -8.46 2.48 -15.08
CA GLU A 167 -8.62 2.85 -16.49
C GLU A 167 -9.39 4.17 -16.65
N ILE A 168 -10.43 4.40 -15.85
CA ILE A 168 -11.17 5.69 -15.83
C ILE A 168 -10.21 6.82 -15.44
N GLU A 169 -9.39 6.65 -14.41
CA GLU A 169 -8.45 7.67 -13.95
C GLU A 169 -7.29 7.91 -14.92
N ARG A 170 -6.81 6.88 -15.63
CA ARG A 170 -5.81 7.03 -16.70
C ARG A 170 -6.31 7.96 -17.83
N GLY A 171 -7.60 7.93 -18.13
CA GLY A 171 -8.21 8.82 -19.11
C GLY A 171 -8.16 10.30 -18.73
N ARG A 172 -7.87 10.64 -17.48
CA ARG A 172 -7.81 12.01 -16.95
C ARG A 172 -6.60 12.80 -17.43
N SER A 173 -5.44 12.13 -17.63
CA SER A 173 -4.17 12.80 -17.89
C SER A 173 -3.24 11.90 -18.71
N GLU A 174 -2.32 12.51 -19.48
CA GLU A 174 -1.25 11.80 -20.18
C GLU A 174 -0.27 11.08 -19.24
N LYS A 175 -0.24 11.46 -17.95
CA LYS A 175 0.62 10.86 -16.92
C LYS A 175 -0.25 10.18 -15.87
N PHE A 176 0.11 8.94 -15.57
CA PHE A 176 -0.51 8.16 -14.50
C PHE A 176 0.57 7.29 -13.84
N PHE A 177 0.95 7.64 -12.62
CA PHE A 177 2.03 6.97 -11.89
C PHE A 177 1.53 6.07 -10.75
N VAL A 178 0.21 5.94 -10.56
CA VAL A 178 -0.33 5.07 -9.52
C VAL A 178 -0.01 3.61 -9.85
N GLU A 179 0.66 2.93 -8.92
CA GLU A 179 0.92 1.50 -9.01
C GLU A 179 -0.39 0.72 -8.83
N ILE A 180 -0.71 -0.16 -9.78
CA ILE A 180 -1.90 -1.03 -9.72
C ILE A 180 -1.42 -2.47 -9.80
N GLY A 181 -1.73 -3.28 -8.81
CA GLY A 181 -1.28 -4.67 -8.83
C GLY A 181 -1.64 -5.48 -7.59
N PRO A 182 -1.24 -6.76 -7.56
CA PRO A 182 -1.42 -7.59 -6.39
C PRO A 182 -0.55 -7.13 -5.22
N LEU A 183 -1.05 -7.30 -4.01
CA LEU A 183 -0.23 -7.19 -2.81
C LEU A 183 0.82 -8.31 -2.80
N LYS A 184 2.09 -7.95 -2.56
CA LYS A 184 3.19 -8.91 -2.41
C LYS A 184 3.47 -9.21 -0.94
N ASN A 185 3.55 -8.18 -0.13
CA ASN A 185 3.71 -8.23 1.32
C ASN A 185 3.16 -6.96 1.96
N TYR A 186 2.82 -7.05 3.23
CA TYR A 186 2.42 -5.95 4.07
C TYR A 186 2.87 -6.20 5.50
N TYR A 187 3.37 -5.16 6.16
CA TYR A 187 3.77 -5.18 7.55
C TYR A 187 3.20 -3.95 8.24
N PRO A 188 2.46 -4.13 9.36
CA PRO A 188 1.96 -3.01 10.15
C PRO A 188 3.10 -2.07 10.57
N ALA A 189 2.87 -0.78 10.49
CA ALA A 189 3.80 0.21 11.02
C ALA A 189 3.76 0.21 12.55
N GLU A 190 4.76 0.82 13.15
CA GLU A 190 4.90 0.90 14.60
C GLU A 190 3.70 1.59 15.24
N GLU A 191 3.33 1.16 16.45
CA GLU A 191 2.14 1.61 17.20
C GLU A 191 2.01 3.15 17.30
N TYR A 192 3.12 3.89 17.34
CA TYR A 192 3.08 5.36 17.40
C TYR A 192 2.60 6.00 16.08
N HIS A 193 2.54 5.26 14.98
CA HIS A 193 1.97 5.72 13.71
C HIS A 193 0.46 5.46 13.62
N GLN A 194 -0.05 4.45 14.32
CA GLN A 194 -1.46 4.09 14.28
C GLN A 194 -2.33 5.19 14.90
N ASN A 195 -3.40 5.59 14.23
CA ASN A 195 -4.32 6.64 14.65
C ASN A 195 -3.60 7.97 14.99
N TYR A 196 -2.53 8.27 14.21
CA TYR A 196 -1.65 9.39 14.53
C TYR A 196 -2.38 10.73 14.58
N LEU A 197 -3.26 11.03 13.62
CA LEU A 197 -3.97 12.30 13.55
C LEU A 197 -5.12 12.41 14.55
N GLU A 198 -5.67 11.28 15.04
CA GLU A 198 -6.58 11.27 16.17
C GLU A 198 -5.84 11.63 17.46
N LYS A 199 -4.69 10.99 17.71
CA LYS A 199 -3.81 11.27 18.87
C LYS A 199 -3.19 12.67 18.79
N ASN A 200 -2.97 13.20 17.58
CA ASN A 200 -2.32 14.49 17.28
C ASN A 200 -3.17 15.36 16.35
N PRO A 201 -4.28 15.99 16.84
CA PRO A 201 -5.21 16.69 15.95
C PRO A 201 -4.62 17.87 15.16
N ASN A 202 -3.47 18.41 15.56
CA ASN A 202 -2.75 19.47 14.84
C ASN A 202 -1.52 18.94 14.09
N GLY A 203 -1.38 17.60 13.95
CA GLY A 203 -0.32 16.95 13.21
C GLY A 203 -0.37 17.31 11.73
N TYR A 204 0.77 17.14 11.06
CA TYR A 204 0.86 17.33 9.62
C TYR A 204 -0.04 16.34 8.87
N CYS A 205 -0.78 16.86 7.92
CA CYS A 205 -1.59 16.06 6.99
C CYS A 205 -1.59 16.73 5.61
N HIS A 206 -1.32 15.96 4.55
CA HIS A 206 -1.38 16.46 3.18
C HIS A 206 -2.81 16.43 2.62
N ILE A 207 -3.73 15.68 3.25
CA ILE A 207 -5.15 15.62 2.88
C ILE A 207 -5.89 16.67 3.72
N PRO A 208 -6.63 17.61 3.09
CA PRO A 208 -7.42 18.60 3.81
C PRO A 208 -8.52 17.95 4.65
N ARG A 209 -8.76 18.47 5.86
CA ARG A 209 -9.85 17.97 6.73
C ARG A 209 -11.24 18.09 6.09
N ALA A 210 -11.44 19.11 5.24
CA ALA A 210 -12.69 19.28 4.52
C ALA A 210 -13.01 18.09 3.59
N GLU A 211 -11.99 17.43 3.06
CA GLU A 211 -12.13 16.21 2.24
C GLU A 211 -12.58 15.02 3.11
N MET A 212 -11.97 14.86 4.29
CA MET A 212 -12.38 13.82 5.25
C MET A 212 -13.83 14.01 5.70
N GLU A 213 -14.22 15.28 5.99
CA GLU A 213 -15.60 15.64 6.33
C GLU A 213 -16.56 15.40 5.16
N LEU A 214 -16.15 15.67 3.93
CA LEU A 214 -16.93 15.36 2.73
C LEU A 214 -17.23 13.86 2.66
N PHE A 215 -16.20 13.01 2.72
CA PHE A 215 -16.36 11.55 2.57
C PHE A 215 -17.01 10.89 3.79
N SER A 216 -17.00 11.51 4.97
CA SER A 216 -17.79 11.02 6.12
C SER A 216 -19.31 11.11 5.91
N ARG A 217 -19.77 11.92 4.94
CA ARG A 217 -21.21 12.17 4.67
C ARG A 217 -21.65 11.71 3.29
N LEU A 218 -20.73 11.72 2.31
CA LEU A 218 -21.05 11.45 0.93
C LEU A 218 -21.33 9.95 0.73
N ARG A 219 -22.54 9.64 0.24
CA ARG A 219 -22.90 8.28 -0.14
C ARG A 219 -22.59 8.05 -1.61
N ILE A 220 -21.88 6.97 -1.90
CA ILE A 220 -21.50 6.54 -3.23
C ILE A 220 -21.93 5.08 -3.38
N ASP A 221 -22.84 4.83 -4.31
CA ASP A 221 -23.32 3.49 -4.59
C ASP A 221 -22.35 2.76 -5.55
N PRO A 222 -22.32 1.41 -5.53
CA PRO A 222 -21.52 0.64 -6.48
C PRO A 222 -21.90 1.01 -7.92
N GLY A 223 -20.89 1.25 -8.76
CA GLY A 223 -21.10 1.64 -10.16
C GLY A 223 -21.30 3.14 -10.39
N ASP A 224 -21.38 3.98 -9.38
CA ASP A 224 -21.42 5.46 -9.55
C ASP A 224 -20.11 6.02 -10.13
N TYR A 225 -19.02 5.28 -9.96
CA TYR A 225 -17.71 5.70 -10.43
C TYR A 225 -17.53 5.41 -11.93
N GLN A 226 -18.10 6.27 -12.77
CA GLN A 226 -18.07 6.18 -14.23
C GLN A 226 -17.18 7.25 -14.91
N LYS A 227 -16.70 8.22 -14.13
CA LYS A 227 -15.87 9.34 -14.55
C LYS A 227 -14.72 9.53 -13.56
N PRO A 228 -13.64 10.26 -13.92
CA PRO A 228 -12.57 10.59 -12.96
C PRO A 228 -13.12 11.16 -11.65
N ALA A 229 -12.48 10.82 -10.52
CA ALA A 229 -13.00 11.09 -9.17
C ALA A 229 -13.41 12.55 -8.95
N ALA A 230 -12.57 13.51 -9.38
CA ALA A 230 -12.87 14.93 -9.26
C ALA A 230 -14.11 15.37 -10.02
N GLU A 231 -14.44 14.72 -11.15
CA GLU A 231 -15.63 14.99 -11.94
C GLU A 231 -16.87 14.34 -11.31
N SER A 232 -16.76 13.09 -10.88
CA SER A 232 -17.84 12.36 -10.20
C SER A 232 -18.28 13.05 -8.92
N ILE A 233 -17.35 13.54 -8.09
CA ILE A 233 -17.66 14.29 -6.87
C ILE A 233 -18.35 15.61 -7.19
N ARG A 234 -17.84 16.36 -8.17
CA ARG A 234 -18.46 17.62 -8.59
C ARG A 234 -19.91 17.41 -9.02
N ASP A 235 -20.18 16.39 -9.83
CA ASP A 235 -21.52 16.10 -10.34
C ASP A 235 -22.48 15.74 -9.20
N LYS A 236 -22.04 14.91 -8.22
CA LYS A 236 -22.84 14.57 -7.04
C LYS A 236 -23.18 15.82 -6.20
N LEU A 237 -22.18 16.65 -5.88
CA LEU A 237 -22.40 17.86 -5.10
C LEU A 237 -23.33 18.87 -5.79
N THR A 238 -23.39 18.87 -7.13
CA THR A 238 -24.30 19.73 -7.90
C THR A 238 -25.72 19.16 -7.89
N ALA A 239 -25.90 17.84 -7.84
CA ALA A 239 -27.21 17.20 -7.82
C ALA A 239 -27.92 17.31 -6.45
N GLU A 240 -27.19 17.57 -5.37
CA GLU A 240 -27.72 17.74 -4.01
C GLU A 240 -28.16 19.18 -3.69
N GLN A 241 -27.94 20.14 -4.61
CA GLN A 241 -28.38 21.56 -4.52
C GLN A 241 -29.72 21.78 -5.19
#